data_293da43962dd5461aeebd5e11bc6848b
#
_entry.id   293da43962dd5461aeebd5e11bc6848b
#
_cell.length_a   1.000
_cell.length_b   1.000
_cell.length_c   1.000
_cell.angle_alpha   90.00
_cell.angle_beta   90.00
_cell.angle_gamma   90.00
#
_symmetry.space_group_name_H-M   'P 1'
#
loop_
_entity.id
_entity.type
_entity.pdbx_description
1 polymer ?
#
loop_
_entity_poly.entity_id
_entity_poly.type
_entity_poly.pdbx_seq_one_letter_code
_entity_poly.pdbx_strand_id
1 'polypeptide(L)'
;MEQQEPFGKCPFFTTQKILSGKWTILILHLLEDKSVRFNELQRSLGTITQATLTKQLKQLEQDGLINRKVYAQIPPKVEYSLTDIGKKFQAVLNEL
;
A
#
# COMPACT_ATOMS: atom_id res chain seq x y z
N MET A 1 -13.26 -11.33 -22.75
CA MET A 1 -13.11 -11.57 -22.45
C MET A 1 -12.87 -12.12 -22.02
N GLU A 2 -12.66 -12.13 -22.10
CA GLU A 2 -12.45 -12.54 -21.78
C GLU A 2 -12.04 -13.14 -21.09
N GLN A 3 -12.10 -13.49 -20.78
CA GLN A 3 -11.87 -14.05 -20.07
C GLN A 3 -11.47 -14.92 -19.77
N GLN A 4 -11.21 -15.58 -19.67
CA GLN A 4 -11.00 -16.45 -19.48
C GLN A 4 -10.30 -17.22 -19.01
N GLU A 5 -9.93 -18.05 -19.17
CA GLU A 5 -9.16 -18.89 -18.86
C GLU A 5 -8.52 -18.61 -17.80
N PRO A 6 -8.44 -19.25 -16.89
CA PRO A 6 -8.11 -18.72 -15.69
C PRO A 6 -6.87 -17.96 -15.87
N PHE A 7 -5.85 -18.40 -16.12
CA PHE A 7 -4.83 -17.48 -16.41
C PHE A 7 -4.68 -17.49 -17.86
N GLY A 8 -4.03 -16.63 -18.35
CA GLY A 8 -3.95 -16.52 -19.75
C GLY A 8 -5.17 -15.89 -20.34
N LYS A 9 -6.31 -16.04 -19.67
CA LYS A 9 -7.46 -15.38 -20.14
C LYS A 9 -7.34 -13.94 -20.01
N CYS A 10 -6.67 -13.48 -18.95
CA CYS A 10 -6.57 -12.07 -18.70
C CYS A 10 -5.18 -11.73 -18.23
N PRO A 11 -4.22 -11.64 -19.16
CA PRO A 11 -2.87 -11.25 -18.79
C PRO A 11 -2.80 -9.93 -18.05
N PHE A 12 -3.67 -9.00 -18.43
CA PHE A 12 -3.74 -7.70 -17.77
C PHE A 12 -4.08 -7.86 -16.29
N PHE A 13 -5.03 -8.72 -16.00
CA PHE A 13 -5.43 -8.96 -14.61
C PHE A 13 -4.27 -9.54 -13.80
N THR A 14 -3.57 -10.50 -14.36
CA THR A 14 -2.42 -11.10 -13.70
C THR A 14 -1.34 -10.07 -13.43
N THR A 15 -1.03 -9.24 -14.41
CA THR A 15 -0.04 -8.19 -14.26
C THR A 15 -0.45 -7.21 -13.18
N GLN A 16 -1.71 -6.82 -13.16
CA GLN A 16 -2.21 -5.88 -12.17
C GLN A 16 -2.12 -6.44 -10.76
N LYS A 17 -2.38 -7.71 -10.59
CA LYS A 17 -2.29 -8.36 -9.30
C LYS A 17 -0.85 -8.38 -8.81
N ILE A 18 0.09 -8.66 -9.68
CA ILE A 18 1.50 -8.65 -9.34
C ILE A 18 1.94 -7.26 -8.92
N LEU A 19 1.50 -6.23 -9.66
CA LEU A 19 1.84 -4.85 -9.33
C LEU A 19 1.26 -4.43 -7.98
N SER A 20 0.05 -4.89 -7.67
CA SER A 20 -0.56 -4.60 -6.37
C SER A 20 0.27 -5.15 -5.23
N GLY A 21 0.76 -6.39 -5.37
CA GLY A 21 1.62 -6.98 -4.36
C GLY A 21 2.91 -6.20 -4.20
N LYS A 22 3.46 -5.72 -5.29
CA LYS A 22 4.68 -4.92 -5.24
C LYS A 22 4.46 -3.62 -4.48
N TRP A 23 3.34 -2.93 -4.73
CA TRP A 23 3.04 -1.70 -4.03
C TRP A 23 2.87 -1.94 -2.53
N THR A 24 2.23 -3.03 -2.16
CA THR A 24 2.04 -3.36 -0.75
C THR A 24 3.38 -3.47 -0.03
N ILE A 25 4.31 -4.22 -0.61
CA ILE A 25 5.63 -4.41 -0.02
C ILE A 25 6.37 -3.08 0.12
N LEU A 26 6.32 -2.25 -0.92
CA LEU A 26 7.01 -0.96 -0.91
C LEU A 26 6.42 -0.02 0.12
N ILE A 27 5.09 0.02 0.23
CA ILE A 27 4.43 0.88 1.21
C ILE A 27 4.82 0.48 2.63
N LEU A 28 4.78 -0.81 2.92
CA LEU A 28 5.15 -1.29 4.25
C LEU A 28 6.60 -0.95 4.59
N HIS A 29 7.47 -1.06 3.60
CA HIS A 29 8.87 -0.73 3.79
C HIS A 29 9.05 0.76 4.12
N LEU A 30 8.32 1.63 3.42
CA LEU A 30 8.43 3.07 3.66
C LEU A 30 7.91 3.46 5.04
N LEU A 31 6.99 2.69 5.60
CA LEU A 31 6.42 2.97 6.92
C LEU A 31 7.17 2.27 8.05
N GLU A 32 8.27 1.61 7.75
CA GLU A 32 8.94 0.75 8.72
C GLU A 32 9.38 1.48 9.99
N ASP A 33 9.92 2.67 9.86
CA ASP A 33 10.51 3.38 11.00
C ASP A 33 9.79 4.65 11.39
N LYS A 34 8.79 5.08 10.64
CA LYS A 34 8.19 6.39 10.88
C LYS A 34 6.80 6.50 10.29
N SER A 35 6.06 7.51 10.75
CA SER A 35 4.81 7.91 10.12
C SER A 35 5.12 8.70 8.85
N VAL A 36 4.34 8.49 7.80
CA VAL A 36 4.55 9.16 6.53
C VAL A 36 3.21 9.70 6.02
N ARG A 37 3.25 10.89 5.46
CA ARG A 37 2.06 11.51 4.87
C ARG A 37 1.78 10.93 3.50
N PHE A 38 0.51 11.03 3.10
CA PHE A 38 0.06 10.53 1.80
C PHE A 38 0.91 11.08 0.65
N ASN A 39 1.14 12.39 0.64
CA ASN A 39 1.90 13.00 -0.46
C ASN A 39 3.34 12.53 -0.49
N GLU A 40 3.92 12.29 0.67
CA GLU A 40 5.26 11.75 0.75
C GLU A 40 5.33 10.32 0.21
N LEU A 41 4.33 9.52 0.56
CA LEU A 41 4.27 8.16 0.04
C LEU A 41 4.17 8.16 -1.48
N GLN A 42 3.32 9.03 -2.02
CA GLN A 42 3.15 9.09 -3.46
C GLN A 42 4.45 9.50 -4.16
N ARG A 43 5.14 10.48 -3.61
CA ARG A 43 6.42 10.90 -4.18
C ARG A 43 7.47 9.80 -4.12
N SER A 44 7.54 9.11 -2.99
CA SER A 44 8.53 8.04 -2.80
C SER A 44 8.28 6.86 -3.71
N LEU A 45 7.02 6.57 -4.00
CA LEU A 45 6.66 5.46 -4.88
C LEU A 45 6.75 5.82 -6.36
N GLY A 46 6.81 7.11 -6.66
CA GLY A 46 7.10 7.58 -8.01
C GLY A 46 5.95 7.47 -8.99
N THR A 47 5.75 6.30 -9.55
CA THR A 47 4.80 6.13 -10.64
C THR A 47 3.40 5.77 -10.23
N ILE A 48 3.14 5.60 -8.95
CA ILE A 48 1.81 5.21 -8.48
C ILE A 48 0.84 6.38 -8.64
N THR A 49 -0.39 6.07 -9.09
CA THR A 49 -1.42 7.10 -9.18
C THR A 49 -2.04 7.32 -7.81
N GLN A 50 -2.67 8.49 -7.64
CA GLN A 50 -3.35 8.80 -6.39
C GLN A 50 -4.45 7.77 -6.09
N ALA A 51 -5.20 7.39 -7.13
CA ALA A 51 -6.28 6.42 -6.96
C ALA A 51 -5.76 5.06 -6.51
N THR A 52 -4.68 4.60 -7.12
CA THR A 52 -4.09 3.32 -6.76
C THR A 52 -3.53 3.34 -5.34
N LEU A 53 -2.83 4.42 -4.98
CA LEU A 53 -2.29 4.55 -3.64
C LEU A 53 -3.38 4.57 -2.60
N THR A 54 -4.45 5.33 -2.85
CA THR A 54 -5.60 5.38 -1.94
C THR A 54 -6.17 3.99 -1.72
N LYS A 55 -6.33 3.23 -2.80
CA LYS A 55 -6.88 1.89 -2.73
C LYS A 55 -5.98 0.96 -1.94
N GLN A 56 -4.68 1.03 -2.17
CA GLN A 56 -3.72 0.20 -1.45
C GLN A 56 -3.71 0.52 0.04
N LEU A 57 -3.70 1.79 0.39
CA LEU A 57 -3.68 2.19 1.78
C LEU A 57 -4.95 1.78 2.50
N LYS A 58 -6.09 1.91 1.83
CA LYS A 58 -7.36 1.51 2.40
C LYS A 58 -7.38 0.00 2.69
N GLN A 59 -6.86 -0.79 1.76
CA GLN A 59 -6.81 -2.23 1.94
C GLN A 59 -5.89 -2.60 3.10
N LEU A 60 -4.72 -1.97 3.18
CA LEU A 60 -3.80 -2.24 4.28
C LEU A 60 -4.38 -1.86 5.62
N GLU A 61 -5.12 -0.77 5.67
CA GLU A 61 -5.79 -0.34 6.89
C GLU A 61 -6.85 -1.35 7.31
N GLN A 62 -7.65 -1.83 6.35
CA GLN A 62 -8.68 -2.84 6.62
C GLN A 62 -8.07 -4.15 7.09
N ASP A 63 -6.90 -4.48 6.58
CA ASP A 63 -6.20 -5.71 6.97
C ASP A 63 -5.51 -5.57 8.33
N GLY A 64 -5.53 -4.39 8.91
CA GLY A 64 -4.95 -4.17 10.22
C GLY A 64 -3.44 -4.01 10.23
N LEU A 65 -2.85 -3.74 9.06
CA LEU A 65 -1.40 -3.61 8.94
C LEU A 65 -0.92 -2.18 9.15
N ILE A 66 -1.75 -1.19 8.86
CA ILE A 66 -1.38 0.20 9.03
C ILE A 66 -2.47 0.98 9.76
N ASN A 67 -2.05 2.08 10.39
CA ASN A 67 -2.93 3.05 11.02
C ASN A 67 -3.02 4.28 10.16
N ARG A 68 -4.21 4.89 10.16
CA ARG A 68 -4.42 6.16 9.48
C ARG A 68 -4.80 7.17 10.55
N LYS A 69 -4.03 8.24 10.66
CA LYS A 69 -4.30 9.26 11.64
C LYS A 69 -4.57 10.60 10.96
N VAL A 70 -5.71 11.19 11.27
CA VAL A 70 -6.12 12.47 10.72
C VAL A 70 -5.92 13.53 11.76
N TYR A 71 -5.23 14.60 11.39
CA TYR A 71 -5.02 15.74 12.28
C TYR A 71 -5.98 16.86 11.90
N ALA A 72 -6.69 17.37 12.90
CA ALA A 72 -7.63 18.46 12.68
C ALA A 72 -6.88 19.78 12.59
N GLN A 73 -6.49 20.13 11.39
CA GLN A 73 -5.79 21.39 11.14
C GLN A 73 -6.14 21.85 9.73
N ILE A 74 -5.68 23.04 9.36
CA ILE A 74 -5.92 23.60 8.04
C ILE A 74 -4.59 23.91 7.40
N PRO A 75 -4.24 23.23 6.27
CA PRO A 75 -5.02 22.14 5.65
C PRO A 75 -4.95 20.86 6.47
N PRO A 76 -5.93 19.95 6.29
CA PRO A 76 -5.92 18.70 7.04
C PRO A 76 -4.66 17.88 6.74
N LYS A 77 -4.22 17.15 7.74
CA LYS A 77 -3.03 16.32 7.63
C LYS A 77 -3.40 14.88 7.92
N VAL A 78 -2.97 13.98 7.06
CA VAL A 78 -3.20 12.54 7.25
C VAL A 78 -1.86 11.84 7.22
N GLU A 79 -1.60 11.04 8.25
CA GLU A 79 -0.36 10.27 8.34
C GLU A 79 -0.67 8.79 8.47
N TYR A 80 0.21 7.99 7.92
CA TYR A 80 0.10 6.53 7.97
C TYR A 80 1.31 5.96 8.71
N SER A 81 1.07 4.90 9.49
CA SER A 81 2.13 4.23 10.23
C SER A 81 1.78 2.76 10.36
N LEU A 82 2.78 1.94 10.67
CA LEU A 82 2.54 0.51 10.86
C LEU A 82 1.88 0.25 12.20
N THR A 83 0.97 -0.72 12.23
CA THR A 83 0.47 -1.29 13.48
C THR A 83 1.50 -2.28 14.02
N ASP A 84 1.27 -2.81 15.23
CA ASP A 84 2.14 -3.85 15.75
C ASP A 84 2.15 -5.07 14.84
N ILE A 85 0.98 -5.42 14.31
CA ILE A 85 0.88 -6.53 13.36
C ILE A 85 1.64 -6.20 12.08
N GLY A 86 1.52 -4.96 11.61
CA GLY A 86 2.24 -4.52 10.43
C GLY A 86 3.74 -4.59 10.60
N LYS A 87 4.23 -4.23 11.77
CA LYS A 87 5.66 -4.31 12.07
C LYS A 87 6.16 -5.74 12.04
N LYS A 88 5.38 -6.66 12.60
CA LYS A 88 5.74 -8.08 12.58
C LYS A 88 5.76 -8.62 11.16
N PHE A 89 4.77 -8.23 10.37
CA PHE A 89 4.68 -8.66 8.99
C PHE A 89 5.88 -8.14 8.18
N GLN A 90 6.23 -6.88 8.41
CA GLN A 90 7.37 -6.28 7.71
C GLN A 90 8.68 -6.98 8.10
N ALA A 91 8.83 -7.36 9.35
CA ALA A 91 10.01 -8.09 9.78
C ALA A 91 10.15 -9.42 9.06
N VAL A 92 9.03 -10.11 8.85
CA VAL A 92 9.03 -11.36 8.08
C VAL A 92 9.43 -11.11 6.64
N LEU A 93 8.89 -10.06 6.04
CA LEU A 93 9.22 -9.70 4.66
C LEU A 93 10.71 -9.39 4.49
N ASN A 94 11.31 -8.75 5.49
CA ASN A 94 12.73 -8.40 5.42
C ASN A 94 13.64 -9.61 5.44
N GLU A 95 13.13 -10.75 5.88
CA GLU A 95 13.94 -11.98 5.91
C GLU A 95 13.81 -12.80 4.64
N LEU A 96 12.97 -12.39 3.72
CA LEU A 96 12.84 -13.07 2.45
C LEU A 96 13.91 -12.59 1.47
#